data_f8cf1a1a45938addd2db510d92445d99
#
_entry.id   f8cf1a1a45938addd2db510d92445d99
#
_cell.length_a   1.000
_cell.length_b   1.000
_cell.length_c   1.000
_cell.angle_alpha   90.00
_cell.angle_beta   90.00
_cell.angle_gamma   90.00
#
_symmetry.space_group_name_H-M   'P 1'
#
loop_
_entity.id
_entity.type
_entity.pdbx_description
1 polymer ?
#
loop_
_entity_poly.entity_id
_entity_poly.type
_entity_poly.pdbx_seq_one_letter_code
_entity_poly.pdbx_strand_id
1 'polypeptide(L)'
;MIPLIKGDRFDYCIEKLIEVGVDAILVWQAERAVVKLEGDRARARVDKWRSAITAATRQAGRAHEATIDGVLPLHGPSGALARLPADALRILLHPSGGSPLLQLRPSTSADRLKPIAVLTGPEGGLAPDEIEALTSQHFCPAELGPRILRAETAPVIAVALLRAGAS
;
A
#
# COMPACT_ATOMS: atom_id res chain seq x y z
N MET A 1 -1.60 1.20 -0.51
CA MET A 1 -0.88 2.43 -0.92
C MET A 1 0.58 2.29 -0.52
N ILE A 2 1.48 2.32 -1.49
CA ILE A 2 2.92 2.18 -1.25
C ILE A 2 3.67 3.40 -1.82
N PRO A 3 4.68 3.92 -1.12
CA PRO A 3 5.50 4.99 -1.67
C PRO A 3 6.40 4.44 -2.77
N LEU A 4 6.82 5.31 -3.68
CA LEU A 4 7.81 4.93 -4.68
C LEU A 4 9.15 4.60 -4.00
N ILE A 5 9.62 3.37 -4.15
CA ILE A 5 10.88 2.86 -3.60
C ILE A 5 11.92 2.74 -4.71
N LYS A 6 13.19 2.91 -4.39
CA LYS A 6 14.29 2.88 -5.35
C LYS A 6 14.57 1.45 -5.90
N GLY A 7 14.67 1.34 -7.22
CA GLY A 7 15.26 0.18 -7.90
C GLY A 7 14.40 -1.07 -7.90
N ASP A 8 15.05 -2.23 -7.97
CA ASP A 8 14.42 -3.55 -8.12
C ASP A 8 13.63 -3.98 -6.88
N ARG A 9 13.86 -3.36 -5.72
CA ARG A 9 13.07 -3.60 -4.50
C ARG A 9 11.60 -3.25 -4.67
N PHE A 10 11.30 -2.24 -5.50
CA PHE A 10 9.92 -1.89 -5.78
C PHE A 10 9.23 -2.95 -6.66
N ASP A 11 9.92 -3.44 -7.68
CA ASP A 11 9.43 -4.50 -8.57
C ASP A 11 9.16 -5.78 -7.75
N TYR A 12 10.10 -6.14 -6.86
CA TYR A 12 9.92 -7.25 -5.91
C TYR A 12 8.72 -7.05 -4.97
N CYS A 13 8.54 -5.85 -4.42
CA CYS A 13 7.41 -5.53 -3.55
C CYS A 13 6.07 -5.74 -4.28
N ILE A 14 5.94 -5.26 -5.52
CA ILE A 14 4.73 -5.47 -6.34
C ILE A 14 4.47 -6.96 -6.53
N GLU A 15 5.47 -7.72 -6.95
CA GLU A 15 5.34 -9.17 -7.15
C GLU A 15 4.80 -9.86 -5.89
N LYS A 16 5.42 -9.60 -4.73
CA LYS A 16 4.99 -10.20 -3.45
C LYS A 16 3.61 -9.73 -2.98
N LEU A 17 3.23 -8.49 -3.25
CA LEU A 17 1.88 -8.01 -2.97
C LEU A 17 0.83 -8.78 -3.79
N ILE A 18 1.13 -9.12 -5.05
CA ILE A 18 0.23 -9.95 -5.86
C ILE A 18 0.12 -11.36 -5.30
N GLU A 19 1.24 -11.98 -4.92
CA GLU A 19 1.28 -13.32 -4.34
C GLU A 19 0.46 -13.42 -3.04
N VAL A 20 0.53 -12.41 -2.17
CA VAL A 20 -0.24 -12.37 -0.91
C VAL A 20 -1.68 -11.87 -1.09
N GLY A 21 -2.11 -11.54 -2.31
CA GLY A 21 -3.51 -11.34 -2.64
C GLY A 21 -4.00 -9.90 -2.58
N VAL A 22 -3.16 -8.88 -2.83
CA VAL A 22 -3.64 -7.49 -2.96
C VAL A 22 -4.53 -7.34 -4.21
N ASP A 23 -5.57 -6.50 -4.13
CA ASP A 23 -6.49 -6.27 -5.24
C ASP A 23 -6.20 -4.96 -5.99
N ALA A 24 -5.62 -3.97 -5.29
CA ALA A 24 -5.26 -2.68 -5.88
C ALA A 24 -3.98 -2.13 -5.26
N ILE A 25 -3.13 -1.56 -6.08
CA ILE A 25 -1.89 -0.88 -5.67
C ILE A 25 -1.98 0.57 -6.11
N LEU A 26 -1.96 1.50 -5.16
CA LEU A 26 -1.81 2.92 -5.42
C LEU A 26 -0.38 3.32 -5.09
N VAL A 27 0.39 3.68 -6.12
CA VAL A 27 1.76 4.16 -5.94
C VAL A 27 1.71 5.67 -5.73
N TRP A 28 2.18 6.15 -4.59
CA TRP A 28 2.14 7.56 -4.26
C TRP A 28 3.53 8.17 -4.09
N GLN A 29 3.62 9.45 -4.41
CA GLN A 29 4.84 10.22 -4.32
C GLN A 29 4.95 10.83 -2.93
N ALA A 30 5.73 10.22 -2.06
CA ALA A 30 6.01 10.78 -0.75
C ALA A 30 6.99 11.96 -0.84
N GLU A 31 6.83 12.95 0.03
CA GLU A 31 7.69 14.14 0.06
C GLU A 31 9.16 13.75 0.28
N ARG A 32 9.39 12.85 1.23
CA ARG A 32 10.72 12.36 1.59
C ARG A 32 11.16 11.10 0.83
N ALA A 33 10.48 10.78 -0.28
CA ALA A 33 10.92 9.70 -1.14
C ALA A 33 12.23 10.05 -1.84
N VAL A 34 13.16 9.09 -1.87
CA VAL A 34 14.47 9.22 -2.54
C VAL A 34 14.30 9.32 -4.06
N VAL A 35 13.26 8.70 -4.59
CA VAL A 35 12.98 8.67 -6.04
C VAL A 35 11.74 9.50 -6.33
N LYS A 36 11.84 10.35 -7.35
CA LYS A 36 10.70 11.07 -7.92
C LYS A 36 10.57 10.71 -9.38
N LEU A 37 9.35 10.42 -9.81
CA LEU A 37 9.02 10.09 -11.21
C LEU A 37 7.85 10.97 -11.66
N GLU A 38 8.02 11.59 -12.83
CA GLU A 38 7.02 12.47 -13.44
C GLU A 38 6.92 12.22 -14.94
N GLY A 39 5.81 12.65 -15.52
CA GLY A 39 5.60 12.66 -16.97
C GLY A 39 5.72 11.28 -17.62
N ASP A 40 6.41 11.20 -18.74
CA ASP A 40 6.57 9.98 -19.55
C ASP A 40 7.31 8.87 -18.79
N ARG A 41 8.27 9.25 -17.94
CA ARG A 41 9.02 8.27 -17.13
C ARG A 41 8.11 7.56 -16.13
N ALA A 42 7.18 8.28 -15.51
CA ALA A 42 6.19 7.70 -14.61
C ALA A 42 5.25 6.76 -15.38
N ARG A 43 4.76 7.18 -16.56
CA ARG A 43 3.91 6.34 -17.42
C ARG A 43 4.58 5.04 -17.81
N ALA A 44 5.78 5.12 -18.37
CA ALA A 44 6.56 3.94 -18.78
C ALA A 44 6.84 2.98 -17.62
N ARG A 45 7.05 3.52 -16.40
CA ARG A 45 7.26 2.68 -15.22
C ARG A 45 5.97 1.96 -14.80
N VAL A 46 4.82 2.63 -14.85
CA VAL A 46 3.51 2.02 -14.56
C VAL A 46 3.20 0.89 -15.56
N ASP A 47 3.50 1.07 -16.84
CA ASP A 47 3.28 0.03 -17.86
C ASP A 47 4.16 -1.20 -17.61
N LYS A 48 5.41 -1.00 -17.18
CA LYS A 48 6.29 -2.08 -16.73
C LYS A 48 5.68 -2.83 -15.54
N TRP A 49 5.15 -2.12 -14.57
CA TRP A 49 4.52 -2.75 -13.40
C TRP A 49 3.26 -3.52 -13.75
N ARG A 50 2.43 -3.02 -14.66
CA ARG A 50 1.26 -3.78 -15.18
C ARG A 50 1.69 -5.12 -15.79
N SER A 51 2.74 -5.13 -16.58
CA SER A 51 3.28 -6.38 -17.15
C SER A 51 3.77 -7.34 -16.07
N ALA A 52 4.43 -6.83 -15.01
CA ALA A 52 4.87 -7.63 -13.88
C ALA A 52 3.68 -8.20 -13.08
N ILE A 53 2.61 -7.42 -12.89
CA ILE A 53 1.37 -7.86 -12.23
C ILE A 53 0.73 -9.01 -13.02
N THR A 54 0.62 -8.89 -14.35
CA THR A 54 0.09 -9.96 -15.19
C THR A 54 0.88 -11.27 -15.02
N ALA A 55 2.21 -11.17 -15.01
CA ALA A 55 3.09 -12.34 -14.81
C ALA A 55 2.92 -12.96 -13.42
N ALA A 56 2.94 -12.13 -12.36
CA ALA A 56 2.78 -12.57 -10.98
C ALA A 56 1.39 -13.16 -10.71
N THR A 57 0.33 -12.60 -11.30
CA THR A 57 -1.05 -13.11 -11.21
C THR A 57 -1.15 -14.53 -11.75
N ARG A 58 -0.56 -14.80 -12.90
CA ARG A 58 -0.53 -16.15 -13.51
C ARG A 58 0.25 -17.14 -12.65
N GLN A 59 1.41 -16.72 -12.17
CA GLN A 59 2.28 -17.56 -11.32
C GLN A 59 1.59 -17.91 -10.00
N ALA A 60 0.90 -16.93 -9.37
CA ALA A 60 0.17 -17.13 -8.12
C ALA A 60 -1.18 -17.86 -8.28
N GLY A 61 -1.59 -18.22 -9.50
CA GLY A 61 -2.86 -18.88 -9.77
C GLY A 61 -4.10 -18.05 -9.45
N ARG A 62 -4.00 -16.72 -9.49
CA ARG A 62 -5.12 -15.82 -9.18
C ARG A 62 -6.08 -15.71 -10.37
N ALA A 63 -7.39 -15.70 -10.07
CA ALA A 63 -8.44 -15.55 -11.07
C ALA A 63 -8.53 -14.13 -11.64
N HIS A 64 -8.08 -13.12 -10.89
CA HIS A 64 -8.17 -11.71 -11.28
C HIS A 64 -6.84 -10.99 -11.07
N GLU A 65 -6.50 -10.13 -12.02
CA GLU A 65 -5.36 -9.23 -11.90
C GLU A 65 -5.64 -8.10 -10.91
N ALA A 66 -4.64 -7.72 -10.13
CA ALA A 66 -4.71 -6.51 -9.34
C ALA A 66 -4.55 -5.27 -10.23
N THR A 67 -5.19 -4.18 -9.85
CA THR A 67 -4.98 -2.89 -10.52
C THR A 67 -3.76 -2.17 -9.95
N ILE A 68 -3.11 -1.34 -10.78
CA ILE A 68 -2.07 -0.41 -10.34
C ILE A 68 -2.30 0.97 -10.89
N ASP A 69 -2.33 1.94 -10.00
CA ASP A 69 -2.34 3.36 -10.31
C ASP A 69 -1.09 4.04 -9.72
N GLY A 70 -0.50 4.94 -10.45
CA GLY A 70 0.64 5.71 -9.97
C GLY A 70 1.31 6.53 -11.06
N VAL A 71 2.20 7.45 -10.78
CA VAL A 71 2.67 7.91 -9.46
C VAL A 71 1.80 9.09 -9.06
N LEU A 72 1.10 9.00 -7.94
CA LEU A 72 0.05 9.95 -7.54
C LEU A 72 0.56 10.87 -6.42
N PRO A 73 0.14 12.13 -6.35
CA PRO A 73 0.27 12.89 -5.11
C PRO A 73 -0.54 12.20 -4.00
N LEU A 74 -0.22 12.46 -2.73
CA LEU A 74 -0.96 11.85 -1.62
C LEU A 74 -2.40 12.38 -1.59
N HIS A 75 -2.58 13.68 -1.67
CA HIS A 75 -3.87 14.38 -1.54
C HIS A 75 -4.24 15.17 -2.80
N GLY A 76 -5.38 15.85 -2.75
CA GLY A 76 -5.98 16.56 -3.89
C GLY A 76 -6.92 15.67 -4.72
N PRO A 77 -7.63 16.25 -5.70
CA PRO A 77 -8.65 15.53 -6.48
C PRO A 77 -8.11 14.36 -7.29
N SER A 78 -6.86 14.42 -7.72
CA SER A 78 -6.15 13.35 -8.44
C SER A 78 -5.26 12.50 -7.53
N GLY A 79 -5.27 12.75 -6.22
CA GLY A 79 -4.41 12.10 -5.26
C GLY A 79 -4.79 10.68 -4.94
N ALA A 80 -3.87 9.96 -4.32
CA ALA A 80 -4.07 8.56 -3.93
C ALA A 80 -5.19 8.41 -2.89
N LEU A 81 -5.36 9.38 -1.98
CA LEU A 81 -6.43 9.36 -0.98
C LEU A 81 -7.83 9.46 -1.60
N ALA A 82 -7.98 10.22 -2.69
CA ALA A 82 -9.26 10.35 -3.41
C ALA A 82 -9.69 9.08 -4.16
N ARG A 83 -8.77 8.12 -4.32
CA ARG A 83 -9.02 6.83 -5.00
C ARG A 83 -9.49 5.74 -4.04
N LEU A 84 -9.45 5.98 -2.74
CA LEU A 84 -9.88 4.99 -1.76
C LEU A 84 -11.41 4.90 -1.69
N PRO A 85 -11.95 3.68 -1.54
CA PRO A 85 -13.37 3.51 -1.23
C PRO A 85 -13.74 4.28 0.05
N ALA A 86 -14.93 4.87 0.06
CA ALA A 86 -15.39 5.71 1.18
C ALA A 86 -15.52 4.92 2.49
N ASP A 87 -15.90 3.65 2.39
CA ASP A 87 -16.14 2.73 3.49
C ASP A 87 -14.90 1.88 3.85
N ALA A 88 -13.74 2.13 3.23
CA ALA A 88 -12.54 1.38 3.50
C ALA A 88 -12.04 1.59 4.95
N LEU A 89 -11.69 0.49 5.62
CA LEU A 89 -10.86 0.54 6.81
C LEU A 89 -9.47 1.05 6.41
N ARG A 90 -9.04 2.18 6.97
CA ARG A 90 -7.80 2.86 6.60
C ARG A 90 -6.75 2.65 7.66
N ILE A 91 -5.65 2.00 7.28
CA ILE A 91 -4.55 1.63 8.19
C ILE A 91 -3.27 2.31 7.72
N LEU A 92 -2.62 3.04 8.62
CA LEU A 92 -1.29 3.60 8.44
C LEU A 92 -0.28 2.70 9.17
N LEU A 93 0.61 2.04 8.42
CA LEU A 93 1.74 1.34 9.04
C LEU A 93 2.79 2.35 9.52
N HIS A 94 2.98 2.40 10.81
CA HIS A 94 3.96 3.28 11.45
C HIS A 94 4.87 2.46 12.38
N PRO A 95 6.18 2.74 12.42
CA PRO A 95 7.13 1.95 13.21
C PRO A 95 6.96 2.08 14.71
N SER A 96 6.22 3.09 15.17
CA SER A 96 5.97 3.31 16.60
C SER A 96 4.65 4.05 16.83
N GLY A 97 3.95 3.70 17.91
CA GLY A 97 2.78 4.45 18.38
C GLY A 97 1.44 4.06 17.75
N GLY A 98 1.34 2.87 17.18
CA GLY A 98 0.09 2.32 16.67
C GLY A 98 -0.42 1.13 17.50
N SER A 99 -1.64 0.69 17.22
CA SER A 99 -2.14 -0.60 17.71
C SER A 99 -1.46 -1.76 16.94
N PRO A 100 -1.26 -2.93 17.56
CA PRO A 100 -0.86 -4.12 16.83
C PRO A 100 -1.80 -4.37 15.65
N LEU A 101 -1.26 -4.56 14.43
CA LEU A 101 -2.06 -4.67 13.20
C LEU A 101 -3.20 -5.71 13.32
N LEU A 102 -2.94 -6.82 13.98
CA LEU A 102 -3.92 -7.89 14.14
C LEU A 102 -5.16 -7.49 14.97
N GLN A 103 -5.05 -6.46 15.82
CA GLN A 103 -6.20 -5.92 16.58
C GLN A 103 -7.12 -5.07 15.68
N LEU A 104 -6.62 -4.54 14.58
CA LEU A 104 -7.41 -3.79 13.60
C LEU A 104 -8.07 -4.68 12.54
N ARG A 105 -7.82 -5.97 12.59
CA ARG A 105 -8.40 -6.92 11.66
C ARG A 105 -9.92 -7.02 11.85
N PRO A 106 -10.71 -6.96 10.77
CA PRO A 106 -12.15 -7.12 10.86
C PRO A 106 -12.55 -8.44 11.53
N SER A 107 -13.34 -8.36 12.60
CA SER A 107 -13.74 -9.53 13.40
C SER A 107 -15.08 -10.12 12.96
N THR A 108 -15.98 -9.29 12.43
CA THR A 108 -17.31 -9.73 11.98
C THR A 108 -17.32 -10.07 10.47
N SER A 109 -18.24 -10.94 10.04
CA SER A 109 -18.42 -11.27 8.63
C SER A 109 -18.78 -10.04 7.77
N ALA A 110 -19.59 -9.13 8.30
CA ALA A 110 -19.96 -7.88 7.63
C ALA A 110 -18.76 -6.95 7.43
N ASP A 111 -17.90 -6.82 8.43
CA ASP A 111 -16.70 -5.98 8.32
C ASP A 111 -15.63 -6.59 7.41
N ARG A 112 -15.58 -7.90 7.29
CA ARG A 112 -14.66 -8.60 6.36
C ARG A 112 -14.97 -8.32 4.89
N LEU A 113 -16.18 -7.87 4.57
CA LEU A 113 -16.57 -7.49 3.19
C LEU A 113 -16.14 -6.07 2.85
N LYS A 114 -15.75 -5.25 3.83
CA LYS A 114 -15.28 -3.89 3.59
C LYS A 114 -13.86 -3.89 3.02
N PRO A 115 -13.57 -2.97 2.10
CA PRO A 115 -12.21 -2.77 1.61
C PRO A 115 -11.27 -2.37 2.76
N ILE A 116 -10.02 -2.83 2.70
CA ILE A 116 -8.98 -2.41 3.64
C ILE A 116 -7.90 -1.69 2.84
N ALA A 117 -7.65 -0.44 3.20
CA ALA A 117 -6.59 0.37 2.63
C ALA A 117 -5.40 0.44 3.61
N VAL A 118 -4.28 -0.14 3.22
CA VAL A 118 -3.03 -0.06 3.98
C VAL A 118 -2.09 0.94 3.32
N LEU A 119 -1.58 1.90 4.09
CA LEU A 119 -0.57 2.86 3.65
C LEU A 119 0.73 2.61 4.39
N THR A 120 1.84 2.63 3.64
CA THR A 120 3.21 2.62 4.17
C THR A 120 3.94 3.89 3.79
N GLY A 121 4.81 4.37 4.68
CA GLY A 121 5.70 5.49 4.42
C GLY A 121 7.00 5.08 3.71
N PRO A 122 7.75 6.06 3.15
CA PRO A 122 9.09 5.84 2.59
C PRO A 122 10.13 5.63 3.68
N GLU A 123 11.35 5.25 3.29
CA GLU A 123 12.48 5.07 4.23
C GLU A 123 12.80 6.35 5.04
N GLY A 124 12.55 7.52 4.46
CA GLY A 124 12.73 8.83 5.12
C GLY A 124 11.60 9.21 6.09
N GLY A 125 10.62 8.34 6.27
CA GLY A 125 9.42 8.60 7.06
C GLY A 125 8.44 9.55 6.37
N LEU A 126 7.32 9.80 7.02
CA LEU A 126 6.30 10.73 6.56
C LEU A 126 6.64 12.17 6.95
N ALA A 127 6.27 13.13 6.10
CA ALA A 127 6.31 14.54 6.45
C ALA A 127 5.15 14.91 7.41
N PRO A 128 5.26 15.99 8.21
CA PRO A 128 4.20 16.41 9.11
C PRO A 128 2.85 16.61 8.39
N ASP A 129 2.85 17.26 7.24
CA ASP A 129 1.65 17.53 6.44
C ASP A 129 1.02 16.23 5.90
N GLU A 130 1.85 15.23 5.58
CA GLU A 130 1.37 13.89 5.18
C GLU A 130 0.68 13.19 6.35
N ILE A 131 1.24 13.29 7.56
CA ILE A 131 0.63 12.74 8.79
C ILE A 131 -0.69 13.41 9.08
N GLU A 132 -0.76 14.74 8.99
CA GLU A 132 -1.98 15.50 9.19
C GLU A 132 -3.07 15.11 8.17
N ALA A 133 -2.71 15.03 6.89
CA ALA A 133 -3.62 14.58 5.83
C ALA A 133 -4.16 13.16 6.08
N LEU A 134 -3.31 12.24 6.53
CA LEU A 134 -3.72 10.86 6.84
C LEU A 134 -4.62 10.82 8.09
N THR A 135 -4.31 11.60 9.11
CA THR A 135 -5.12 11.70 10.33
C THR A 135 -6.50 12.28 10.01
N SER A 136 -6.59 13.33 9.21
CA SER A 136 -7.87 13.93 8.78
C SER A 136 -8.72 12.98 7.94
N GLN A 137 -8.10 12.01 7.29
CA GLN A 137 -8.74 10.95 6.52
C GLN A 137 -8.98 9.66 7.34
N HIS A 138 -8.91 9.76 8.68
CA HIS A 138 -9.20 8.66 9.63
C HIS A 138 -8.34 7.40 9.45
N PHE A 139 -7.07 7.56 9.06
CA PHE A 139 -6.14 6.45 9.09
C PHE A 139 -5.81 6.06 10.53
N CYS A 140 -5.98 4.78 10.84
CA CYS A 140 -5.63 4.20 12.14
C CYS A 140 -4.15 3.78 12.11
N PRO A 141 -3.29 4.33 12.98
CA PRO A 141 -1.91 3.89 13.06
C PRO A 141 -1.82 2.43 13.55
N ALA A 142 -1.01 1.64 12.88
CA ALA A 142 -0.77 0.23 13.21
C ALA A 142 0.72 -0.10 13.16
N GLU A 143 1.14 -1.03 14.01
CA GLU A 143 2.50 -1.56 14.04
C GLU A 143 2.54 -3.06 13.73
N LEU A 144 3.67 -3.49 13.17
CA LEU A 144 3.96 -4.88 12.80
C LEU A 144 4.90 -5.57 13.81
N GLY A 145 4.94 -5.08 15.03
CA GLY A 145 5.82 -5.54 16.09
C GLY A 145 7.04 -4.64 16.32
N PRO A 146 7.99 -5.06 17.18
CA PRO A 146 9.02 -4.17 17.73
C PRO A 146 10.17 -3.84 16.76
N ARG A 147 10.19 -4.40 15.57
CA ARG A 147 11.26 -4.19 14.60
C ARG A 147 10.83 -3.25 13.48
N ILE A 148 11.73 -2.38 13.06
CA ILE A 148 11.53 -1.57 11.86
C ILE A 148 11.72 -2.45 10.63
N LEU A 149 10.65 -2.62 9.86
CA LEU A 149 10.69 -3.32 8.59
C LEU A 149 11.07 -2.35 7.46
N ARG A 150 11.70 -2.88 6.42
CA ARG A 150 11.98 -2.10 5.21
C ARG A 150 10.69 -1.72 4.48
N ALA A 151 10.74 -0.64 3.70
CA ALA A 151 9.58 -0.10 2.99
C ALA A 151 8.97 -1.10 1.99
N GLU A 152 9.77 -2.00 1.41
CA GLU A 152 9.31 -3.10 0.55
C GLU A 152 8.73 -4.29 1.35
N THR A 153 9.13 -4.48 2.59
CA THR A 153 8.71 -5.63 3.42
C THR A 153 7.41 -5.38 4.17
N ALA A 154 7.27 -4.19 4.74
CA ALA A 154 6.13 -3.85 5.60
C ALA A 154 4.76 -4.04 4.92
N PRO A 155 4.53 -3.56 3.68
CA PRO A 155 3.23 -3.73 3.03
C PRO A 155 2.91 -5.19 2.72
N VAL A 156 3.90 -6.00 2.35
CA VAL A 156 3.71 -7.43 2.06
C VAL A 156 3.28 -8.19 3.31
N ILE A 157 3.98 -7.99 4.42
CA ILE A 157 3.63 -8.62 5.70
C ILE A 157 2.25 -8.17 6.18
N ALA A 158 1.92 -6.88 6.07
CA ALA A 158 0.62 -6.38 6.48
C ALA A 158 -0.53 -7.01 5.67
N VAL A 159 -0.41 -7.06 4.35
CA VAL A 159 -1.42 -7.69 3.49
C VAL A 159 -1.55 -9.17 3.80
N ALA A 160 -0.44 -9.90 3.96
CA ALA A 160 -0.45 -11.32 4.31
C ALA A 160 -1.19 -11.58 5.63
N LEU A 161 -0.92 -10.77 6.67
CA LEU A 161 -1.57 -10.91 7.98
C LEU A 161 -3.06 -10.56 7.92
N LEU A 162 -3.46 -9.55 7.17
CA LEU A 162 -4.86 -9.15 7.03
C LEU A 162 -5.66 -10.17 6.21
N ARG A 163 -5.03 -10.81 5.22
CA ARG A 163 -5.65 -11.86 4.39
C ARG A 163 -5.64 -13.24 5.06
N ALA A 164 -4.75 -13.53 5.99
CA ALA A 164 -4.66 -14.83 6.64
C ALA A 164 -5.99 -15.21 7.31
N GLY A 165 -6.60 -16.36 6.89
CA GLY A 165 -7.90 -16.83 7.38
C GLY A 165 -9.13 -16.07 6.85
N ALA A 166 -9.00 -15.34 5.75
CA ALA A 166 -10.10 -14.85 4.92
C ALA A 166 -10.34 -15.88 3.79
N SER A 167 -10.72 -17.09 4.18
CA SER A 167 -11.14 -18.19 3.27
C SER A 167 -12.65 -18.28 3.29
#